data_541c459b6244b6671c2c5777fe04ffc1
#
_entry.id   541c459b6244b6671c2c5777fe04ffc1
#
_cell.length_a   1.000
_cell.length_b   1.000
_cell.length_c   1.000
_cell.angle_alpha   90.00
_cell.angle_beta   90.00
_cell.angle_gamma   90.00
#
_symmetry.space_group_name_H-M   'P 1'
#
loop_
_entity.id
_entity.type
_entity.pdbx_description
1 polymer ?
#
loop_
_entity_poly.entity_id
_entity_poly.type
_entity_poly.pdbx_seq_one_letter_code
_entity_poly.pdbx_strand_id
1 'polypeptide(L)'
;MTINDCRLIEFPRFLDARGNLSFAENFKQVPFEIKRIYWLYDVPGGIARGGHAEINNEELIIALSGAFEILVDDGKKQRAFSLNRSYYGLYIPKGL
;
A
#
# COMPACT_ATOMS: atom_id res chain seq x y z
N MET A 1 -11.78 1.55 13.12
CA MET A 1 -10.33 1.42 12.92
C MET A 1 -9.66 2.78 12.96
N THR A 2 -8.45 2.82 13.41
CA THR A 2 -7.66 4.04 13.50
C THR A 2 -6.40 3.93 12.63
N ILE A 3 -5.68 5.04 12.47
CA ILE A 3 -4.42 5.02 11.72
C ILE A 3 -3.37 4.10 12.34
N ASN A 4 -3.53 3.73 13.62
CA ASN A 4 -2.61 2.81 14.28
C ASN A 4 -2.76 1.37 13.78
N ASP A 5 -3.84 1.06 13.08
CA ASP A 5 -4.05 -0.25 12.47
C ASP A 5 -3.45 -0.33 11.05
N CYS A 6 -3.00 0.78 10.51
CA CYS A 6 -2.22 0.81 9.27
C CYS A 6 -0.80 0.33 9.57
N ARG A 7 -0.21 -0.46 8.68
CA ARG A 7 1.15 -0.93 8.90
C ARG A 7 1.84 -1.25 7.58
N LEU A 8 3.15 -1.12 7.61
CA LEU A 8 3.99 -1.54 6.49
C LEU A 8 4.23 -3.04 6.59
N ILE A 9 4.08 -3.73 5.48
CA ILE A 9 4.31 -5.17 5.37
C ILE A 9 5.45 -5.40 4.40
N GLU A 10 6.52 -6.06 4.85
CA GLU A 10 7.59 -6.49 3.96
C GLU A 10 7.23 -7.82 3.31
N PHE A 11 7.54 -7.93 2.03
CA PHE A 11 7.34 -9.15 1.28
C PHE A 11 8.63 -9.96 1.19
N PRO A 12 8.55 -11.29 0.99
CA PRO A 12 9.74 -12.09 0.74
C PRO A 12 10.52 -11.54 -0.44
N ARG A 13 11.85 -11.59 -0.35
CA ARG A 13 12.74 -11.05 -1.37
C ARG A 13 13.68 -12.14 -1.84
N PHE A 14 13.64 -12.40 -3.13
CA PHE A 14 14.61 -13.30 -3.77
C PHE A 14 15.55 -12.44 -4.60
N LEU A 15 16.78 -12.28 -4.11
CA LEU A 15 17.79 -11.43 -4.73
C LEU A 15 18.54 -12.22 -5.78
N ASP A 16 18.63 -11.68 -6.98
CA ASP A 16 19.25 -12.32 -8.13
C ASP A 16 19.91 -11.25 -9.02
N ALA A 17 21.06 -11.58 -9.58
CA ALA A 17 21.78 -10.65 -10.49
C ALA A 17 20.94 -10.29 -11.72
N ARG A 18 19.98 -11.13 -12.12
CA ARG A 18 19.08 -10.88 -13.23
C ARG A 18 17.89 -9.99 -12.86
N GLY A 19 17.74 -9.67 -11.57
CA GLY A 19 16.62 -8.91 -11.02
C GLY A 19 16.06 -9.61 -9.80
N ASN A 20 15.45 -8.83 -8.92
CA ASN A 20 14.89 -9.34 -7.67
C ASN A 20 13.42 -9.66 -7.84
N LEU A 21 12.93 -10.61 -7.05
CA LEU A 21 11.52 -11.00 -7.08
C LEU A 21 10.93 -10.91 -5.67
N SER A 22 9.72 -10.36 -5.59
CA SER A 22 8.90 -10.40 -4.38
C SER A 22 7.51 -10.87 -4.75
N PHE A 23 6.77 -11.39 -3.79
CA PHE A 23 5.41 -11.87 -4.00
C PHE A 23 4.54 -11.62 -2.77
N ALA A 24 3.23 -11.66 -2.99
CA ALA A 24 2.25 -11.52 -1.92
C ALA A 24 1.07 -12.43 -2.21
N GLU A 25 0.63 -13.18 -1.20
CA GLU A 25 -0.44 -14.16 -1.32
C GLU A 25 -1.53 -13.87 -0.29
N ASN A 26 -2.77 -14.20 -0.67
CA ASN A 26 -3.94 -14.05 0.22
C ASN A 26 -3.70 -14.77 1.54
N PHE A 27 -4.03 -14.10 2.66
CA PHE A 27 -3.94 -14.63 4.02
C PHE A 27 -2.55 -15.10 4.42
N LYS A 28 -1.52 -14.66 3.71
CA LYS A 28 -0.12 -14.87 4.07
C LYS A 28 0.53 -13.50 4.27
N GLN A 29 1.14 -12.95 3.24
CA GLN A 29 1.68 -11.58 3.34
C GLN A 29 0.54 -10.56 3.32
N VAL A 30 -0.50 -10.80 2.51
CA VAL A 30 -1.69 -9.95 2.46
C VAL A 30 -2.71 -10.48 3.46
N PRO A 31 -3.10 -9.69 4.48
CA PRO A 31 -3.98 -10.18 5.54
C PRO A 31 -5.47 -10.24 5.16
N PHE A 32 -5.77 -10.44 3.88
CA PHE A 32 -7.13 -10.52 3.37
C PHE A 32 -7.15 -11.22 2.01
N GLU A 33 -8.35 -11.52 1.52
CA GLU A 33 -8.54 -12.06 0.18
C GLU A 33 -8.52 -10.91 -0.83
N ILE A 34 -7.63 -10.99 -1.80
CA ILE A 34 -7.56 -10.00 -2.88
C ILE A 34 -8.69 -10.27 -3.85
N LYS A 35 -9.60 -9.30 -4.00
CA LYS A 35 -10.73 -9.39 -4.92
C LYS A 35 -10.54 -8.53 -6.16
N ARG A 36 -9.69 -7.52 -6.08
CA ARG A 36 -9.40 -6.62 -7.18
C ARG A 36 -7.97 -6.10 -7.07
N ILE A 37 -7.30 -6.01 -8.21
CA ILE A 37 -6.00 -5.37 -8.31
C ILE A 37 -6.15 -4.22 -9.31
N TYR A 38 -5.65 -3.04 -8.96
CA TYR A 38 -5.58 -1.92 -9.88
C TYR A 38 -4.28 -1.17 -9.66
N TRP A 39 -3.88 -0.41 -10.65
CA TRP A 39 -2.65 0.36 -10.55
C TRP A 39 -2.83 1.72 -11.22
N LEU A 40 -2.06 2.68 -10.73
CA LEU A 40 -2.05 4.03 -11.26
C LEU A 40 -0.75 4.23 -12.02
N TYR A 41 -0.83 4.91 -13.15
CA TYR A 41 0.33 5.20 -13.97
C TYR A 41 0.13 6.53 -14.67
N ASP A 42 1.24 7.12 -15.16
CA ASP A 42 1.22 8.41 -15.85
C ASP A 42 0.59 9.53 -15.01
N VAL A 43 0.74 9.45 -13.68
CA VAL A 43 0.28 10.51 -12.80
C VAL A 43 1.30 11.64 -12.82
N PRO A 44 0.89 12.88 -13.19
CA PRO A 44 1.83 14.00 -13.21
C PRO A 44 2.43 14.26 -11.83
N GLY A 45 3.72 14.64 -11.81
CA GLY A 45 4.40 14.95 -10.56
C GLY A 45 3.70 16.09 -9.82
N GLY A 46 3.67 15.99 -8.49
CA GLY A 46 3.04 16.99 -7.64
C GLY A 46 1.51 16.93 -7.57
N ILE A 47 0.89 15.94 -8.21
CA ILE A 47 -0.56 15.79 -8.19
C ILE A 47 -0.96 14.83 -7.07
N ALA A 48 -1.88 15.27 -6.22
CA ALA A 48 -2.51 14.41 -5.23
C ALA A 48 -3.68 13.65 -5.87
N ARG A 49 -3.88 12.42 -5.46
CA ARG A 49 -4.90 11.55 -5.99
C ARG A 49 -5.55 10.74 -4.87
N GLY A 50 -6.81 10.37 -5.03
CA GLY A 50 -7.59 9.68 -4.03
C GLY A 50 -8.45 10.64 -3.24
N GLY A 51 -8.47 10.53 -1.93
CA GLY A 51 -9.26 11.40 -1.07
C GLY A 51 -10.64 10.85 -0.78
N HIS A 52 -10.74 9.53 -0.59
CA HIS A 52 -11.98 8.86 -0.23
C HIS A 52 -11.73 7.87 0.92
N ALA A 53 -12.78 7.49 1.60
CA ALA A 53 -12.73 6.48 2.65
C ALA A 53 -13.25 5.16 2.11
N GLU A 54 -12.54 4.07 2.43
CA GLU A 54 -12.95 2.72 2.08
C GLU A 54 -13.60 2.07 3.31
N ILE A 55 -14.92 2.15 3.39
CA ILE A 55 -15.66 1.68 4.57
C ILE A 55 -15.65 0.16 4.67
N ASN A 56 -15.80 -0.53 3.55
CA ASN A 56 -15.99 -1.97 3.53
C ASN A 56 -14.80 -2.75 2.97
N ASN A 57 -13.76 -2.06 2.51
CA ASN A 57 -12.63 -2.71 1.85
C ASN A 57 -11.33 -2.49 2.62
N GLU A 58 -10.52 -3.53 2.64
CA GLU A 58 -9.13 -3.45 3.06
C GLU A 58 -8.28 -3.22 1.81
N GLU A 59 -7.14 -2.55 1.98
CA GLU A 59 -6.24 -2.25 0.86
C GLU A 59 -4.80 -2.57 1.22
N LEU A 60 -4.04 -2.94 0.20
CA LEU A 60 -2.58 -3.02 0.26
C LEU A 60 -2.04 -2.22 -0.91
N ILE A 61 -1.18 -1.25 -0.62
CA ILE A 61 -0.64 -0.34 -1.63
C ILE A 61 0.86 -0.55 -1.74
N ILE A 62 1.35 -0.72 -2.97
CA ILE A 62 2.76 -0.98 -3.27
C ILE A 62 3.24 0.04 -4.29
N ALA A 63 4.45 0.58 -4.08
CA ALA A 63 5.12 1.41 -5.07
C ALA A 63 5.92 0.49 -6.00
N LEU A 64 5.38 0.17 -7.18
CA LEU A 64 6.07 -0.70 -8.14
C LEU A 64 7.25 0.01 -8.79
N SER A 65 7.19 1.34 -8.90
CA SER A 65 8.29 2.16 -9.38
C SER A 65 8.20 3.54 -8.74
N GLY A 66 9.33 4.24 -8.67
CA GLY A 66 9.38 5.58 -8.08
C GLY A 66 9.12 5.59 -6.59
N ALA A 67 8.62 6.71 -6.11
CA ALA A 67 8.34 6.92 -4.69
C ALA A 67 7.15 7.88 -4.53
N PHE A 68 6.35 7.65 -3.51
CA PHE A 68 5.26 8.58 -3.17
C PHE A 68 4.89 8.43 -1.71
N GLU A 69 4.13 9.40 -1.22
CA GLU A 69 3.60 9.37 0.14
C GLU A 69 2.11 9.09 0.11
N ILE A 70 1.65 8.32 1.10
CA ILE A 70 0.24 8.06 1.33
C ILE A 70 -0.14 8.74 2.63
N LEU A 71 -1.12 9.63 2.57
CA LEU A 71 -1.66 10.28 3.74
C LEU A 71 -2.93 9.56 4.16
N VAL A 72 -2.93 9.04 5.38
CA VAL A 72 -4.08 8.36 5.97
C VAL A 72 -4.66 9.23 7.06
N ASP A 73 -6.00 9.37 7.07
CA ASP A 73 -6.72 10.19 8.02
C ASP A 73 -7.88 9.39 8.60
N ASP A 74 -7.94 9.27 9.92
CA ASP A 74 -9.02 8.54 10.61
C ASP A 74 -10.09 9.47 11.19
N GLY A 75 -10.06 10.74 10.79
CA GLY A 75 -10.99 11.77 11.29
C GLY A 75 -10.50 12.46 12.54
N LYS A 76 -9.48 11.94 13.21
CA LYS A 76 -8.88 12.51 14.42
C LYS A 76 -7.42 12.81 14.24
N LYS A 77 -6.69 11.92 13.58
CA LYS A 77 -5.26 12.03 13.35
C LYS A 77 -4.94 11.75 11.89
N GLN A 78 -3.81 12.29 11.46
CA GLN A 78 -3.27 12.01 10.13
C GLN A 78 -1.87 11.41 10.29
N ARG A 79 -1.51 10.56 9.36
CA ARG A 79 -0.17 9.99 9.30
C ARG A 79 0.22 9.78 7.84
N ALA A 80 1.46 10.15 7.52
CA ALA A 80 2.03 9.93 6.20
C ALA A 80 2.92 8.69 6.21
N PHE A 81 2.80 7.88 5.16
CA PHE A 81 3.65 6.73 4.94
C PHE A 81 4.38 6.91 3.62
N SER A 82 5.68 6.72 3.62
CA SER A 82 6.48 6.79 2.40
C SER A 82 6.66 5.40 1.80
N LEU A 83 6.33 5.26 0.52
CA LEU A 83 6.58 4.05 -0.24
C LEU A 83 7.60 4.36 -1.33
N ASN A 84 8.77 3.74 -1.26
CA ASN A 84 9.87 4.01 -2.18
C ASN A 84 10.60 2.76 -2.66
N ARG A 85 10.06 1.58 -2.35
CA ARG A 85 10.60 0.29 -2.82
C ARG A 85 9.44 -0.66 -3.07
N SER A 86 9.62 -1.57 -3.99
CA SER A 86 8.56 -2.51 -4.39
C SER A 86 8.49 -3.78 -3.54
N TYR A 87 9.36 -3.93 -2.54
CA TYR A 87 9.36 -5.13 -1.70
C TYR A 87 8.59 -4.95 -0.39
N TYR A 88 7.88 -3.86 -0.21
CA TYR A 88 6.97 -3.69 0.92
C TYR A 88 5.76 -2.85 0.49
N GLY A 89 4.70 -2.96 1.25
CA GLY A 89 3.47 -2.22 0.98
C GLY A 89 2.83 -1.70 2.26
N LEU A 90 1.87 -0.80 2.09
CA LEU A 90 1.09 -0.26 3.19
C LEU A 90 -0.25 -0.96 3.25
N TYR A 91 -0.53 -1.59 4.39
CA TYR A 91 -1.83 -2.16 4.69
C TYR A 91 -2.73 -1.10 5.32
N ILE A 92 -3.92 -0.92 4.76
CA ILE A 92 -4.95 -0.01 5.27
C ILE A 92 -6.19 -0.84 5.60
N PRO A 93 -6.63 -0.87 6.87
CA PRO A 93 -7.83 -1.61 7.25
C PRO A 93 -9.10 -0.91 6.77
N LYS A 94 -10.23 -1.60 6.94
CA LYS A 94 -11.53 -1.03 6.63
C LYS A 94 -11.78 0.25 7.43
N GLY A 95 -12.52 1.19 6.83
CA GLY A 95 -12.92 2.41 7.50
C GLY A 95 -11.93 3.56 7.40
N LEU A 96 -10.91 3.43 6.57
CA LEU A 96 -9.89 4.49 6.41
C LEU A 96 -9.69 4.93 4.96
#